data_f2c8223abb6628906d2303f01e92ec29
#
_entry.id   f2c8223abb6628906d2303f01e92ec29
#
_cell.length_a   1.000
_cell.length_b   1.000
_cell.length_c   1.000
_cell.angle_alpha   90.00
_cell.angle_beta   90.00
_cell.angle_gamma   90.00
#
_symmetry.space_group_name_H-M   'P 1'
#
loop_
_entity.id
_entity.type
_entity.pdbx_description
1 polymer ?
#
loop_
_entity_poly.entity_id
_entity_poly.type
_entity_poly.pdbx_seq_one_letter_code
_entity_poly.pdbx_strand_id
1 'polypeptide(L)'
;MEEKKIVVVGHVSLDLTPKFNMRTKVSSIGSVIKAGKLVNVGQVAIAPGGCVTNTGLALKKFGVDVKLIAKVGSDEFAEILYEKYRKQGVEPNFIVSEEDNTSYTIVLALNGCDRAFLHDSAANDSFCEKDIDYEVVRNSDYFHFGYPTLMKEFFREDKDELRKMFQKVKDFGLITSLDVTTIDPDSEQADVDWNKRLSEVLPYVDFFVPSIEELCFMLDRKKYREIQNRASDDICMHLSLSEDIVPMAEKVINLGCKGVLIKCGAAGMYLMTSDSVRMKELDGKISIEEWSNKRIFQNSYTPDRILSGTGAGDTSIAAFIYGICKGMTPEDTLKIAAGTGASCITEYDTLSGLLPISILKNKIQNGWKEQNFIHK
;
A
#
# COMPACT_ATOMS: atom_id res chain seq x y z
N MET A 1 -18.53 5.88 -20.52
CA MET A 1 -18.51 6.09 -19.05
C MET A 1 -17.66 7.31 -18.79
N GLU A 2 -18.15 8.25 -17.99
CA GLU A 2 -17.32 9.36 -17.51
C GLU A 2 -16.07 8.82 -16.82
N GLU A 3 -14.98 9.56 -16.96
CA GLU A 3 -13.71 9.17 -16.37
C GLU A 3 -13.78 9.38 -14.85
N LYS A 4 -13.68 8.30 -14.07
CA LYS A 4 -13.77 8.37 -12.60
C LYS A 4 -12.56 9.09 -12.04
N LYS A 5 -12.80 10.00 -11.09
CA LYS A 5 -11.80 10.76 -10.35
C LYS A 5 -11.44 10.03 -9.06
N ILE A 6 -10.17 9.92 -8.78
CA ILE A 6 -9.66 9.24 -7.59
C ILE A 6 -8.92 10.27 -6.71
N VAL A 7 -9.15 10.19 -5.41
CA VAL A 7 -8.34 10.92 -4.44
C VAL A 7 -7.57 9.93 -3.57
N VAL A 8 -6.25 10.13 -3.48
CA VAL A 8 -5.35 9.34 -2.63
C VAL A 8 -4.85 10.25 -1.52
N VAL A 9 -5.08 9.81 -0.28
CA VAL A 9 -4.77 10.58 0.93
C VAL A 9 -3.91 9.73 1.86
N GLY A 10 -3.01 10.34 2.60
CA GLY A 10 -2.26 9.65 3.64
C GLY A 10 -0.78 10.01 3.70
N HIS A 11 0.04 9.04 4.03
CA HIS A 11 1.46 9.19 4.28
C HIS A 11 2.26 9.53 3.02
N VAL A 12 3.17 10.51 3.16
CA VAL A 12 4.20 10.87 2.16
C VAL A 12 5.55 10.99 2.85
N SER A 13 6.63 10.61 2.19
CA SER A 13 8.00 10.80 2.67
C SER A 13 8.97 11.15 1.54
N LEU A 14 10.13 11.65 1.90
CA LEU A 14 11.27 11.75 0.99
C LEU A 14 12.24 10.60 1.27
N ASP A 15 12.40 9.68 0.32
CA ASP A 15 13.27 8.53 0.46
C ASP A 15 14.69 8.87 0.00
N LEU A 16 15.65 8.69 0.90
CA LEU A 16 17.07 8.91 0.71
C LEU A 16 17.78 7.56 0.67
N THR A 17 18.23 7.11 -0.50
CA THR A 17 18.89 5.81 -0.67
C THR A 17 20.36 6.01 -1.03
N PRO A 18 21.28 5.96 -0.07
CA PRO A 18 22.72 6.00 -0.32
C PRO A 18 23.15 4.75 -1.12
N LYS A 19 23.94 4.92 -2.17
CA LYS A 19 24.50 3.80 -2.93
C LYS A 19 25.69 3.21 -2.19
N PHE A 20 25.55 1.97 -1.72
CA PHE A 20 26.66 1.22 -1.12
C PHE A 20 27.54 0.63 -2.22
N ASN A 21 28.82 1.06 -2.31
CA ASN A 21 29.78 0.61 -3.31
C ASN A 21 30.44 -0.71 -2.91
N MET A 22 29.64 -1.73 -2.56
CA MET A 22 30.13 -3.02 -2.07
C MET A 22 30.31 -4.00 -3.21
N ARG A 23 31.50 -4.63 -3.29
CA ARG A 23 31.84 -5.69 -4.27
C ARG A 23 31.34 -7.07 -3.85
N THR A 24 31.15 -7.30 -2.56
CA THR A 24 30.76 -8.59 -1.98
C THR A 24 29.38 -8.51 -1.35
N LYS A 25 28.65 -9.62 -1.38
CA LYS A 25 27.40 -9.77 -0.64
C LYS A 25 27.68 -9.80 0.86
N VAL A 26 26.78 -9.20 1.65
CA VAL A 26 26.84 -9.22 3.12
C VAL A 26 25.63 -9.94 3.68
N SER A 27 25.81 -10.59 4.83
CA SER A 27 24.72 -11.34 5.48
C SER A 27 23.85 -10.49 6.40
N SER A 28 24.34 -9.29 6.79
CA SER A 28 23.58 -8.38 7.66
C SER A 28 24.10 -6.95 7.57
N ILE A 29 23.22 -5.99 7.85
CA ILE A 29 23.54 -4.56 7.90
C ILE A 29 24.59 -4.28 9.00
N GLY A 30 24.49 -4.91 10.16
CA GLY A 30 25.41 -4.78 11.28
C GLY A 30 26.84 -5.25 10.96
N SER A 31 27.07 -6.01 9.89
CA SER A 31 28.43 -6.36 9.46
C SER A 31 29.16 -5.16 8.83
N VAL A 32 28.43 -4.17 8.31
CA VAL A 32 28.96 -3.00 7.61
C VAL A 32 28.86 -1.74 8.48
N ILE A 33 27.69 -1.47 9.05
CA ILE A 33 27.42 -0.29 9.87
C ILE A 33 27.74 -0.63 11.32
N LYS A 34 28.84 -0.06 11.84
CA LYS A 34 29.34 -0.29 13.20
C LYS A 34 29.60 1.02 13.89
N ALA A 35 29.38 1.07 15.20
CA ALA A 35 29.70 2.23 16.03
C ALA A 35 31.16 2.69 15.82
N GLY A 36 31.36 3.99 15.67
CA GLY A 36 32.71 4.60 15.49
C GLY A 36 33.36 4.34 14.12
N LYS A 37 32.70 3.64 13.20
CA LYS A 37 33.24 3.35 11.86
C LYS A 37 32.64 4.27 10.80
N LEU A 38 33.51 4.92 10.01
CA LEU A 38 33.08 5.63 8.79
C LEU A 38 32.84 4.64 7.65
N VAL A 39 31.66 4.69 7.04
CA VAL A 39 31.32 3.92 5.85
C VAL A 39 31.19 4.86 4.66
N ASN A 40 32.07 4.71 3.68
CA ASN A 40 32.00 5.49 2.46
C ASN A 40 30.88 4.94 1.56
N VAL A 41 29.96 5.81 1.17
CA VAL A 41 28.89 5.53 0.24
C VAL A 41 29.06 6.34 -1.04
N GLY A 42 28.35 5.99 -2.09
CA GLY A 42 28.30 6.73 -3.35
C GLY A 42 27.18 7.78 -3.36
N GLN A 43 26.72 8.12 -4.55
CA GLN A 43 25.65 9.08 -4.76
C GLN A 43 24.38 8.62 -4.05
N VAL A 44 23.67 9.55 -3.42
CA VAL A 44 22.32 9.31 -2.86
C VAL A 44 21.28 9.41 -3.98
N ALA A 45 20.41 8.40 -4.07
CA ALA A 45 19.18 8.51 -4.83
C ALA A 45 18.11 9.17 -3.94
N ILE A 46 17.42 10.18 -4.47
CA ILE A 46 16.37 10.92 -3.78
C ILE A 46 15.07 10.73 -4.54
N ALA A 47 14.09 10.11 -3.92
CA ALA A 47 12.78 9.81 -4.53
C ALA A 47 11.65 10.13 -3.55
N PRO A 48 10.48 10.52 -4.03
CA PRO A 48 9.30 10.57 -3.17
C PRO A 48 8.86 9.14 -2.80
N GLY A 49 8.44 8.95 -1.55
CA GLY A 49 7.96 7.70 -0.97
C GLY A 49 6.60 7.86 -0.29
N GLY A 50 6.13 6.79 0.35
CA GLY A 50 4.82 6.70 1.00
C GLY A 50 3.70 6.31 0.05
N CYS A 51 2.53 5.95 0.62
CA CYS A 51 1.39 5.47 -0.17
C CYS A 51 0.86 6.49 -1.16
N VAL A 52 0.81 7.79 -0.77
CA VAL A 52 0.32 8.87 -1.66
C VAL A 52 1.18 8.97 -2.91
N THR A 53 2.50 8.80 -2.78
CA THR A 53 3.41 8.73 -3.92
C THR A 53 3.19 7.46 -4.74
N ASN A 54 3.34 6.32 -4.09
CA ASN A 54 3.46 5.04 -4.79
C ASN A 54 2.14 4.66 -5.47
N THR A 55 1.02 4.71 -4.74
CA THR A 55 -0.31 4.42 -5.28
C THR A 55 -0.79 5.55 -6.20
N GLY A 56 -0.61 6.81 -5.78
CA GLY A 56 -1.12 7.95 -6.54
C GLY A 56 -0.43 8.17 -7.88
N LEU A 57 0.91 8.12 -7.91
CA LEU A 57 1.65 8.29 -9.17
C LEU A 57 1.52 7.07 -10.10
N ALA A 58 1.32 5.85 -9.54
CA ALA A 58 0.99 4.69 -10.36
C ALA A 58 -0.38 4.86 -11.05
N LEU A 59 -1.41 5.34 -10.34
CA LEU A 59 -2.72 5.67 -10.93
C LEU A 59 -2.57 6.73 -12.02
N LYS A 60 -1.78 7.79 -11.77
CA LYS A 60 -1.48 8.81 -12.79
C LYS A 60 -0.84 8.20 -14.03
N LYS A 61 0.13 7.29 -13.86
CA LYS A 61 0.79 6.58 -14.96
C LYS A 61 -0.17 5.68 -15.75
N PHE A 62 -1.23 5.17 -15.11
CA PHE A 62 -2.31 4.43 -15.78
C PHE A 62 -3.33 5.34 -16.50
N GLY A 63 -3.13 6.67 -16.47
CA GLY A 63 -3.99 7.63 -17.16
C GLY A 63 -5.26 7.98 -16.39
N VAL A 64 -5.24 7.89 -15.05
CA VAL A 64 -6.38 8.25 -14.20
C VAL A 64 -6.27 9.71 -13.76
N ASP A 65 -7.40 10.42 -13.66
CA ASP A 65 -7.47 11.72 -12.97
C ASP A 65 -7.38 11.48 -11.47
N VAL A 66 -6.22 11.79 -10.89
CA VAL A 66 -5.92 11.55 -9.48
C VAL A 66 -5.54 12.83 -8.75
N LYS A 67 -6.13 13.04 -7.58
CA LYS A 67 -5.76 14.07 -6.61
C LYS A 67 -4.98 13.44 -5.47
N LEU A 68 -3.92 14.10 -5.03
CA LEU A 68 -2.98 13.59 -4.03
C LEU A 68 -2.94 14.56 -2.85
N ILE A 69 -3.37 14.08 -1.67
CA ILE A 69 -3.45 14.89 -0.44
C ILE A 69 -2.52 14.25 0.61
N ALA A 70 -1.59 15.03 1.13
CA ALA A 70 -0.69 14.64 2.21
C ALA A 70 -0.27 15.90 2.99
N LYS A 71 0.38 15.72 4.14
CA LYS A 71 0.94 16.82 4.91
C LYS A 71 2.46 16.81 4.86
N VAL A 72 3.05 17.97 4.66
CA VAL A 72 4.50 18.20 4.58
C VAL A 72 4.89 19.39 5.46
N GLY A 73 6.17 19.55 5.75
CA GLY A 73 6.68 20.77 6.41
C GLY A 73 6.89 21.92 5.44
N SER A 74 7.34 23.07 5.96
CA SER A 74 7.76 24.26 5.20
C SER A 74 9.28 24.27 5.00
N ASP A 75 9.86 23.15 4.56
CA ASP A 75 11.30 22.92 4.48
C ASP A 75 11.76 22.51 3.07
N GLU A 76 13.09 22.38 2.89
CA GLU A 76 13.71 22.01 1.62
C GLU A 76 13.28 20.63 1.13
N PHE A 77 12.91 19.70 2.05
CA PHE A 77 12.42 18.38 1.66
C PHE A 77 11.04 18.47 1.01
N ALA A 78 10.16 19.36 1.48
CA ALA A 78 8.90 19.66 0.81
C ALA A 78 9.11 20.20 -0.61
N GLU A 79 10.06 21.14 -0.78
CA GLU A 79 10.37 21.69 -2.09
C GLU A 79 10.84 20.61 -3.08
N ILE A 80 11.71 19.69 -2.61
CA ILE A 80 12.15 18.55 -3.42
C ILE A 80 10.97 17.64 -3.79
N LEU A 81 10.05 17.36 -2.85
CA LEU A 81 8.85 16.59 -3.14
C LEU A 81 8.00 17.26 -4.22
N TYR A 82 7.67 18.55 -4.08
CA TYR A 82 6.93 19.32 -5.10
C TYR A 82 7.59 19.25 -6.47
N GLU A 83 8.92 19.43 -6.55
CA GLU A 83 9.65 19.31 -7.81
C GLU A 83 9.52 17.92 -8.44
N LYS A 84 9.65 16.86 -7.62
CA LYS A 84 9.52 15.48 -8.10
C LYS A 84 8.11 15.17 -8.61
N TYR A 85 7.06 15.64 -7.94
CA TYR A 85 5.67 15.46 -8.38
C TYR A 85 5.38 16.24 -9.67
N ARG A 86 5.84 17.50 -9.79
CA ARG A 86 5.71 18.29 -11.01
C ARG A 86 6.39 17.63 -12.20
N LYS A 87 7.56 17.01 -12.02
CA LYS A 87 8.23 16.21 -13.07
C LYS A 87 7.39 15.01 -13.56
N GLN A 88 6.48 14.52 -12.74
CA GLN A 88 5.50 13.46 -13.11
C GLN A 88 4.18 14.04 -13.66
N GLY A 89 4.10 15.36 -13.85
CA GLY A 89 2.90 16.04 -14.34
C GLY A 89 1.76 16.08 -13.32
N VAL A 90 2.09 16.11 -12.03
CA VAL A 90 1.13 16.20 -10.92
C VAL A 90 1.45 17.42 -10.08
N GLU A 91 0.42 18.24 -9.81
CA GLU A 91 0.46 19.25 -8.76
C GLU A 91 -0.26 18.68 -7.55
N PRO A 92 0.46 18.35 -6.46
CA PRO A 92 -0.15 17.72 -5.29
C PRO A 92 -0.91 18.74 -4.44
N ASN A 93 -1.96 18.30 -3.77
CA ASN A 93 -2.69 19.07 -2.78
C ASN A 93 -2.06 18.85 -1.39
N PHE A 94 -0.80 19.29 -1.21
CA PHE A 94 -0.13 19.17 0.08
C PHE A 94 -0.59 20.25 1.06
N ILE A 95 -0.85 19.82 2.30
CA ILE A 95 -1.04 20.69 3.46
C ILE A 95 0.36 21.00 4.00
N VAL A 96 0.70 22.27 4.11
CA VAL A 96 2.00 22.71 4.62
C VAL A 96 1.88 23.03 6.10
N SER A 97 2.68 22.39 6.92
CA SER A 97 2.83 22.68 8.35
C SER A 97 4.01 23.62 8.57
N GLU A 98 3.80 24.69 9.31
CA GLU A 98 4.86 25.61 9.75
C GLU A 98 5.58 25.11 11.03
N GLU A 99 5.00 24.11 11.70
CA GLU A 99 5.48 23.60 12.99
C GLU A 99 6.26 22.27 12.84
N ASP A 100 5.98 21.51 11.78
CA ASP A 100 6.57 20.20 11.54
C ASP A 100 7.55 20.24 10.37
N ASN A 101 8.51 19.32 10.38
CA ASN A 101 9.36 19.04 9.20
C ASN A 101 8.65 18.06 8.25
N THR A 102 9.16 17.98 7.02
CA THR A 102 8.73 16.96 6.06
C THR A 102 9.30 15.60 6.42
N SER A 103 8.45 14.58 6.40
CA SER A 103 8.85 13.19 6.64
C SER A 103 9.93 12.72 5.66
N TYR A 104 10.86 11.90 6.16
CA TYR A 104 11.87 11.27 5.33
C TYR A 104 12.20 9.84 5.78
N THR A 105 12.75 9.08 4.86
CA THR A 105 13.23 7.72 5.12
C THR A 105 14.65 7.55 4.55
N ILE A 106 15.60 7.14 5.38
CA ILE A 106 16.92 6.68 4.90
C ILE A 106 16.80 5.18 4.62
N VAL A 107 16.95 4.78 3.35
CA VAL A 107 16.86 3.39 2.93
C VAL A 107 18.25 2.77 2.87
N LEU A 108 18.55 1.85 3.76
CA LEU A 108 19.80 1.11 3.81
C LEU A 108 19.69 -0.16 2.94
N ALA A 109 20.06 -0.05 1.66
CA ALA A 109 19.97 -1.12 0.67
C ALA A 109 21.37 -1.70 0.41
N LEU A 110 21.76 -2.75 1.15
CA LEU A 110 23.04 -3.42 1.01
C LEU A 110 22.92 -4.67 0.13
N ASN A 111 23.97 -4.97 -0.63
CA ASN A 111 23.97 -6.15 -1.47
C ASN A 111 24.05 -7.44 -0.62
N GLY A 112 23.04 -8.31 -0.73
CA GLY A 112 23.02 -9.64 -0.10
C GLY A 112 22.21 -9.78 1.17
N CYS A 113 21.64 -8.69 1.72
CA CYS A 113 20.67 -8.74 2.80
C CYS A 113 19.47 -7.83 2.48
N ASP A 114 18.37 -8.04 3.19
CA ASP A 114 17.20 -7.18 3.06
C ASP A 114 17.49 -5.76 3.56
N ARG A 115 16.66 -4.82 3.13
CA ARG A 115 16.79 -3.40 3.44
C ARG A 115 16.40 -3.12 4.89
N ALA A 116 17.00 -2.08 5.46
CA ALA A 116 16.50 -1.46 6.67
C ALA A 116 16.12 0.00 6.40
N PHE A 117 15.23 0.53 7.20
CA PHE A 117 14.69 1.86 7.07
C PHE A 117 14.90 2.63 8.35
N LEU A 118 15.44 3.86 8.24
CA LEU A 118 15.43 4.84 9.32
C LEU A 118 14.39 5.88 8.92
N HIS A 119 13.29 5.93 9.64
CA HIS A 119 12.11 6.71 9.27
C HIS A 119 11.78 7.76 10.33
N ASP A 120 11.47 8.97 9.86
CA ASP A 120 10.88 10.05 10.64
C ASP A 120 9.52 10.41 10.07
N SER A 121 8.44 10.21 10.83
CA SER A 121 7.07 10.49 10.41
C SER A 121 6.79 11.99 10.29
N ALA A 122 7.41 12.83 11.14
CA ALA A 122 7.33 14.30 11.10
C ALA A 122 5.90 14.82 10.87
N ALA A 123 5.64 15.60 9.81
CA ALA A 123 4.33 16.19 9.49
C ALA A 123 3.20 15.15 9.33
N ASN A 124 3.51 13.88 9.02
CA ASN A 124 2.48 12.84 9.00
C ASN A 124 1.88 12.56 10.38
N ASP A 125 2.65 12.74 11.46
CA ASP A 125 2.17 12.52 12.83
C ASP A 125 1.14 13.55 13.26
N SER A 126 1.21 14.77 12.76
CA SER A 126 0.26 15.85 13.04
C SER A 126 -0.87 15.93 12.00
N PHE A 127 -0.85 15.10 10.95
CA PHE A 127 -1.93 15.06 9.96
C PHE A 127 -3.19 14.46 10.59
N CYS A 128 -4.31 15.18 10.51
CA CYS A 128 -5.59 14.75 11.05
C CYS A 128 -6.74 14.94 10.04
N GLU A 129 -7.94 14.45 10.37
CA GLU A 129 -9.08 14.50 9.45
C GLU A 129 -9.46 15.92 9.02
N LYS A 130 -9.19 16.92 9.89
CA LYS A 130 -9.52 18.32 9.61
C LYS A 130 -8.61 18.97 8.57
N ASP A 131 -7.43 18.42 8.35
CA ASP A 131 -6.49 18.91 7.35
C ASP A 131 -6.93 18.53 5.91
N ILE A 132 -7.85 17.56 5.78
CA ILE A 132 -8.29 17.06 4.47
C ILE A 132 -9.22 18.08 3.80
N ASP A 133 -8.89 18.45 2.57
CA ASP A 133 -9.78 19.24 1.71
C ASP A 133 -10.96 18.39 1.24
N TYR A 134 -12.04 18.42 1.99
CA TYR A 134 -13.24 17.64 1.68
C TYR A 134 -14.02 18.14 0.45
N GLU A 135 -13.73 19.32 -0.07
CA GLU A 135 -14.31 19.74 -1.35
C GLU A 135 -13.66 18.98 -2.51
N VAL A 136 -12.35 18.73 -2.43
CA VAL A 136 -11.65 17.85 -3.38
C VAL A 136 -12.17 16.42 -3.27
N VAL A 137 -12.34 15.91 -2.05
CA VAL A 137 -12.86 14.55 -1.80
C VAL A 137 -14.28 14.39 -2.36
N ARG A 138 -15.19 15.31 -2.04
CA ARG A 138 -16.60 15.26 -2.49
C ARG A 138 -16.77 15.24 -4.01
N ASN A 139 -15.84 15.86 -4.72
CA ASN A 139 -15.82 15.91 -6.19
C ASN A 139 -15.10 14.73 -6.84
N SER A 140 -14.86 13.66 -6.08
CA SER A 140 -14.22 12.42 -6.53
C SER A 140 -15.21 11.24 -6.48
N ASP A 141 -14.84 10.11 -7.10
CA ASP A 141 -15.64 8.87 -7.12
C ASP A 141 -15.06 7.80 -6.20
N TYR A 142 -13.76 7.87 -5.94
CA TYR A 142 -13.02 6.89 -5.16
C TYR A 142 -12.07 7.57 -4.19
N PHE A 143 -12.06 7.11 -2.95
CA PHE A 143 -11.16 7.57 -1.89
C PHE A 143 -10.27 6.44 -1.42
N HIS A 144 -8.97 6.64 -1.48
CA HIS A 144 -7.97 5.72 -0.93
C HIS A 144 -7.20 6.41 0.18
N PHE A 145 -7.11 5.77 1.35
CA PHE A 145 -6.27 6.22 2.46
C PHE A 145 -5.21 5.19 2.79
N GLY A 146 -3.95 5.62 2.90
CA GLY A 146 -2.87 4.69 3.15
C GLY A 146 -1.94 5.08 4.28
N TYR A 147 -1.50 4.05 5.00
CA TYR A 147 -0.50 4.05 6.05
C TYR A 147 -0.89 4.79 7.34
N PRO A 148 -2.14 4.69 7.85
CA PRO A 148 -2.48 5.24 9.16
C PRO A 148 -1.60 4.73 10.29
N THR A 149 -0.97 3.57 10.10
CA THR A 149 -0.02 2.97 11.05
C THR A 149 1.25 3.79 11.27
N LEU A 150 1.59 4.71 10.35
CA LEU A 150 2.72 5.65 10.46
C LEU A 150 2.26 7.10 10.70
N MET A 151 1.00 7.31 11.15
CA MET A 151 0.41 8.64 11.30
C MET A 151 -0.26 8.74 12.67
N LYS A 152 0.37 9.43 13.60
CA LYS A 152 0.06 9.39 15.04
C LYS A 152 -1.40 9.74 15.37
N GLU A 153 -1.97 10.77 14.75
CA GLU A 153 -3.36 11.15 14.99
C GLU A 153 -4.35 10.07 14.52
N PHE A 154 -3.99 9.22 13.55
CA PHE A 154 -4.85 8.16 13.02
C PHE A 154 -4.75 6.83 13.77
N PHE A 155 -3.62 6.52 14.42
CA PHE A 155 -3.49 5.26 15.16
C PHE A 155 -3.74 5.39 16.67
N ARG A 156 -3.60 6.57 17.27
CA ARG A 156 -3.84 6.77 18.72
C ARG A 156 -5.24 6.37 19.14
N GLU A 157 -5.34 5.65 20.26
CA GLU A 157 -6.63 5.13 20.76
C GLU A 157 -7.53 6.21 21.33
N ASP A 158 -6.96 7.31 21.88
CA ASP A 158 -7.70 8.47 22.40
C ASP A 158 -8.23 9.40 21.29
N LYS A 159 -7.86 9.14 20.03
CA LYS A 159 -8.31 9.86 18.84
C LYS A 159 -9.20 8.97 17.99
N ASP A 160 -10.18 9.57 17.36
CA ASP A 160 -11.14 8.86 16.51
C ASP A 160 -11.07 9.36 15.05
N GLU A 161 -9.89 9.83 14.68
CA GLU A 161 -9.67 10.51 13.40
C GLU A 161 -9.92 9.59 12.20
N LEU A 162 -9.43 8.33 12.27
CA LEU A 162 -9.57 7.37 11.17
C LEU A 162 -11.05 7.03 10.91
N ARG A 163 -11.83 6.75 11.95
CA ARG A 163 -13.26 6.46 11.81
C ARG A 163 -14.05 7.68 11.32
N LYS A 164 -13.83 8.85 11.93
CA LYS A 164 -14.51 10.11 11.54
C LYS A 164 -14.29 10.44 10.08
N MET A 165 -13.04 10.32 9.62
CA MET A 165 -12.67 10.56 8.23
C MET A 165 -13.43 9.62 7.28
N PHE A 166 -13.35 8.30 7.51
CA PHE A 166 -14.04 7.33 6.64
C PHE A 166 -15.55 7.48 6.68
N GLN A 167 -16.15 7.72 7.84
CA GLN A 167 -17.58 7.98 7.96
C GLN A 167 -18.00 9.18 7.10
N LYS A 168 -17.29 10.30 7.21
CA LYS A 168 -17.56 11.52 6.44
C LYS A 168 -17.40 11.30 4.92
N VAL A 169 -16.41 10.53 4.51
CA VAL A 169 -16.21 10.17 3.11
C VAL A 169 -17.35 9.28 2.59
N LYS A 170 -17.83 8.33 3.41
CA LYS A 170 -18.99 7.49 3.06
C LYS A 170 -20.27 8.32 2.91
N ASP A 171 -20.47 9.36 3.71
CA ASP A 171 -21.61 10.26 3.59
C ASP A 171 -21.62 11.01 2.24
N PHE A 172 -20.47 11.20 1.60
CA PHE A 172 -20.39 11.73 0.22
C PHE A 172 -20.70 10.68 -0.86
N GLY A 173 -20.79 9.43 -0.48
CA GLY A 173 -21.13 8.33 -1.39
C GLY A 173 -19.97 7.79 -2.22
N LEU A 174 -18.71 8.02 -1.85
CA LEU A 174 -17.56 7.47 -2.57
C LEU A 174 -17.38 5.97 -2.32
N ILE A 175 -16.68 5.29 -3.24
CA ILE A 175 -16.05 4.01 -2.94
C ILE A 175 -14.82 4.29 -2.09
N THR A 176 -14.62 3.51 -1.02
CA THR A 176 -13.52 3.73 -0.07
C THR A 176 -12.56 2.54 -0.01
N SER A 177 -11.27 2.81 0.13
CA SER A 177 -10.28 1.78 0.45
C SER A 177 -9.27 2.26 1.48
N LEU A 178 -8.78 1.30 2.27
CA LEU A 178 -7.79 1.49 3.32
C LEU A 178 -6.60 0.56 3.07
N ASP A 179 -5.40 1.12 3.03
CA ASP A 179 -4.14 0.37 3.11
C ASP A 179 -3.42 0.67 4.42
N VAL A 180 -2.60 -0.26 4.84
CA VAL A 180 -1.75 -0.16 6.03
C VAL A 180 -0.33 -0.54 5.66
N THR A 181 0.62 -0.30 6.56
CA THR A 181 2.00 -0.74 6.36
C THR A 181 2.50 -1.48 7.60
N THR A 182 3.62 -2.15 7.45
CA THR A 182 4.28 -2.91 8.51
C THR A 182 4.48 -2.07 9.77
N ILE A 183 4.15 -2.67 10.91
CA ILE A 183 4.32 -2.07 12.23
C ILE A 183 5.60 -2.63 12.85
N ASP A 184 6.47 -1.74 13.32
CA ASP A 184 7.63 -2.12 14.10
C ASP A 184 7.16 -2.70 15.45
N PRO A 185 7.52 -3.96 15.79
CA PRO A 185 7.11 -4.58 17.06
C PRO A 185 7.54 -3.82 18.32
N ASP A 186 8.59 -2.98 18.23
CA ASP A 186 9.15 -2.21 19.34
C ASP A 186 8.63 -0.75 19.37
N SER A 187 7.63 -0.42 18.54
CA SER A 187 7.04 0.93 18.43
C SER A 187 5.76 1.09 19.23
N GLU A 188 5.35 2.35 19.49
CA GLU A 188 4.06 2.66 20.12
C GLU A 188 2.85 2.15 19.32
N GLN A 189 2.97 2.02 18.00
CA GLN A 189 1.93 1.46 17.13
C GLN A 189 1.69 -0.03 17.39
N ALA A 190 2.68 -0.74 17.94
CA ALA A 190 2.56 -2.14 18.31
C ALA A 190 1.67 -2.36 19.54
N ASP A 191 1.55 -1.36 20.42
CA ASP A 191 0.73 -1.44 21.63
C ASP A 191 -0.76 -1.14 21.38
N VAL A 192 -1.12 -0.64 20.19
CA VAL A 192 -2.49 -0.33 19.80
C VAL A 192 -3.34 -1.60 19.69
N ASP A 193 -4.55 -1.58 20.24
CA ASP A 193 -5.57 -2.61 20.00
C ASP A 193 -6.15 -2.44 18.57
N TRP A 194 -5.40 -2.96 17.60
CA TRP A 194 -5.78 -2.92 16.19
C TRP A 194 -7.08 -3.69 15.89
N ASN A 195 -7.41 -4.71 16.67
CA ASN A 195 -8.67 -5.44 16.48
C ASN A 195 -9.86 -4.53 16.78
N LYS A 196 -9.80 -3.82 17.91
CA LYS A 196 -10.80 -2.81 18.26
C LYS A 196 -10.82 -1.69 17.22
N ARG A 197 -9.67 -1.11 16.89
CA ARG A 197 -9.57 0.00 15.93
C ARG A 197 -10.16 -0.36 14.56
N LEU A 198 -9.80 -1.53 14.02
CA LEU A 198 -10.33 -1.99 12.74
C LEU A 198 -11.82 -2.30 12.81
N SER A 199 -12.34 -2.81 13.94
CA SER A 199 -13.78 -3.05 14.11
C SER A 199 -14.61 -1.75 14.07
N GLU A 200 -14.03 -0.62 14.49
CA GLU A 200 -14.67 0.69 14.46
C GLU A 200 -14.62 1.36 13.08
N VAL A 201 -13.61 1.03 12.26
CA VAL A 201 -13.33 1.69 10.97
C VAL A 201 -13.86 0.90 9.77
N LEU A 202 -13.67 -0.42 9.75
CA LEU A 202 -13.98 -1.28 8.59
C LEU A 202 -15.45 -1.26 8.14
N PRO A 203 -16.47 -0.97 8.97
CA PRO A 203 -17.83 -0.74 8.48
C PRO A 203 -17.96 0.41 7.48
N TYR A 204 -17.02 1.37 7.48
CA TYR A 204 -16.98 2.51 6.55
C TYR A 204 -15.98 2.32 5.41
N VAL A 205 -15.29 1.17 5.36
CA VAL A 205 -14.30 0.83 4.32
C VAL A 205 -14.89 -0.20 3.37
N ASP A 206 -14.96 0.13 2.08
CA ASP A 206 -15.46 -0.83 1.09
C ASP A 206 -14.40 -1.90 0.80
N PHE A 207 -13.14 -1.51 0.60
CA PHE A 207 -12.04 -2.43 0.34
C PHE A 207 -10.86 -2.21 1.30
N PHE A 208 -10.55 -3.21 2.12
CA PHE A 208 -9.34 -3.21 2.94
C PHE A 208 -8.24 -4.00 2.20
N VAL A 209 -7.04 -3.44 2.07
CA VAL A 209 -6.01 -3.97 1.15
C VAL A 209 -4.65 -4.24 1.80
N PRO A 210 -4.59 -4.93 2.97
CA PRO A 210 -3.36 -5.20 3.72
C PRO A 210 -2.51 -6.30 3.07
N SER A 211 -1.26 -6.44 3.51
CA SER A 211 -0.51 -7.69 3.37
C SER A 211 -0.95 -8.72 4.41
N ILE A 212 -0.66 -10.00 4.16
CA ILE A 212 -0.95 -11.06 5.14
C ILE A 212 -0.15 -10.85 6.44
N GLU A 213 1.06 -10.35 6.35
CA GLU A 213 1.92 -10.06 7.50
C GLU A 213 1.33 -8.96 8.38
N GLU A 214 0.97 -7.82 7.77
CA GLU A 214 0.32 -6.70 8.44
C GLU A 214 -0.97 -7.14 9.13
N LEU A 215 -1.79 -7.91 8.41
CA LEU A 215 -3.07 -8.39 8.89
C LEU A 215 -2.92 -9.35 10.08
N CYS A 216 -1.99 -10.32 9.99
CA CYS A 216 -1.70 -11.21 11.09
C CYS A 216 -1.13 -10.47 12.30
N PHE A 217 -0.24 -9.49 12.07
CA PHE A 217 0.29 -8.67 13.15
C PHE A 217 -0.80 -7.90 13.89
N MET A 218 -1.76 -7.34 13.19
CA MET A 218 -2.87 -6.56 13.77
C MET A 218 -3.94 -7.41 14.45
N LEU A 219 -4.33 -8.53 13.83
CA LEU A 219 -5.51 -9.29 14.26
C LEU A 219 -5.20 -10.63 14.93
N ASP A 220 -3.98 -11.15 14.80
CA ASP A 220 -3.59 -12.44 15.33
C ASP A 220 -2.08 -12.57 15.52
N ARG A 221 -1.56 -12.00 16.61
CA ARG A 221 -0.13 -12.03 16.96
C ARG A 221 0.42 -13.48 17.10
N LYS A 222 -0.43 -14.42 17.49
CA LYS A 222 -0.03 -15.83 17.58
C LYS A 222 0.21 -16.38 16.18
N LYS A 223 -0.73 -16.19 15.27
CA LYS A 223 -0.62 -16.58 13.85
C LYS A 223 0.59 -15.89 13.19
N TYR A 224 0.81 -14.63 13.45
CA TYR A 224 1.98 -13.90 12.95
C TYR A 224 3.29 -14.59 13.33
N ARG A 225 3.47 -14.94 14.61
CA ARG A 225 4.66 -15.68 15.10
C ARG A 225 4.76 -17.07 14.50
N GLU A 226 3.64 -17.79 14.36
CA GLU A 226 3.61 -19.14 13.77
C GLU A 226 4.10 -19.11 12.32
N ILE A 227 3.64 -18.14 11.52
CA ILE A 227 4.03 -17.99 10.13
C ILE A 227 5.50 -17.60 10.03
N GLN A 228 5.97 -16.64 10.84
CA GLN A 228 7.39 -16.25 10.88
C GLN A 228 8.30 -17.42 11.26
N ASN A 229 7.90 -18.26 12.21
CA ASN A 229 8.71 -19.40 12.65
C ASN A 229 8.77 -20.53 11.60
N ARG A 230 7.80 -20.62 10.69
CA ARG A 230 7.84 -21.59 9.57
C ARG A 230 8.80 -21.16 8.45
N ALA A 231 9.07 -19.89 8.33
CA ALA A 231 9.89 -19.33 7.27
C ALA A 231 11.33 -19.13 7.75
N SER A 232 12.29 -19.71 7.03
CA SER A 232 13.71 -19.36 7.16
C SER A 232 14.14 -18.23 6.22
N ASP A 233 13.24 -17.85 5.30
CA ASP A 233 13.42 -16.90 4.20
C ASP A 233 12.16 -16.02 4.05
N ASP A 234 11.56 -15.98 2.87
CA ASP A 234 10.34 -15.22 2.62
C ASP A 234 9.11 -15.97 3.15
N ILE A 235 8.44 -15.38 4.13
CA ILE A 235 7.22 -15.88 4.78
C ILE A 235 6.13 -16.23 3.75
N CYS A 236 6.03 -15.47 2.66
CA CYS A 236 5.02 -15.65 1.63
C CYS A 236 5.18 -16.96 0.84
N MET A 237 6.36 -17.60 0.90
CA MET A 237 6.61 -18.88 0.24
C MET A 237 6.07 -20.09 1.02
N HIS A 238 5.61 -19.89 2.25
CA HIS A 238 5.18 -20.94 3.18
C HIS A 238 3.73 -20.80 3.63
N LEU A 239 2.93 -19.98 2.94
CA LEU A 239 1.53 -19.73 3.27
C LEU A 239 0.63 -20.86 2.78
N SER A 240 -0.35 -21.22 3.63
CA SER A 240 -1.50 -22.07 3.28
C SER A 240 -2.72 -21.19 3.00
N LEU A 241 -3.38 -21.44 1.87
CA LEU A 241 -4.60 -20.72 1.53
C LEU A 241 -5.69 -20.97 2.58
N SER A 242 -5.92 -22.26 2.94
CA SER A 242 -6.99 -22.67 3.85
C SER A 242 -6.71 -22.38 5.33
N GLU A 243 -5.44 -22.43 5.75
CA GLU A 243 -5.09 -22.29 7.17
C GLU A 243 -4.65 -20.87 7.55
N ASP A 244 -4.03 -20.13 6.63
CA ASP A 244 -3.46 -18.81 6.94
C ASP A 244 -4.28 -17.66 6.32
N ILE A 245 -4.63 -17.73 5.04
CA ILE A 245 -5.18 -16.60 4.30
C ILE A 245 -6.69 -16.48 4.46
N VAL A 246 -7.44 -17.57 4.20
CA VAL A 246 -8.91 -17.56 4.24
C VAL A 246 -9.44 -17.17 5.62
N PRO A 247 -8.93 -17.72 6.75
CA PRO A 247 -9.42 -17.36 8.09
C PRO A 247 -9.19 -15.87 8.41
N MET A 248 -8.10 -15.29 7.93
CA MET A 248 -7.83 -13.85 8.13
C MET A 248 -8.75 -12.97 7.29
N ALA A 249 -9.03 -13.38 6.04
CA ALA A 249 -10.00 -12.68 5.20
C ALA A 249 -11.41 -12.71 5.81
N GLU A 250 -11.83 -13.84 6.35
CA GLU A 250 -13.13 -14.00 7.03
C GLU A 250 -13.23 -13.09 8.28
N LYS A 251 -12.15 -12.98 9.08
CA LYS A 251 -12.11 -12.02 10.20
C LYS A 251 -12.38 -10.59 9.72
N VAL A 252 -11.73 -10.14 8.64
CA VAL A 252 -11.91 -8.78 8.09
C VAL A 252 -13.34 -8.55 7.60
N ILE A 253 -13.91 -9.49 6.86
CA ILE A 253 -15.30 -9.40 6.38
C ILE A 253 -16.28 -9.35 7.55
N ASN A 254 -16.02 -10.11 8.62
CA ASN A 254 -16.84 -10.09 9.84
C ASN A 254 -16.73 -8.78 10.63
N LEU A 255 -15.62 -8.05 10.51
CA LEU A 255 -15.45 -6.70 11.07
C LEU A 255 -16.23 -5.61 10.30
N GLY A 256 -16.88 -5.96 9.17
CA GLY A 256 -17.79 -5.05 8.48
C GLY A 256 -17.34 -4.59 7.09
N CYS A 257 -16.11 -4.89 6.68
CA CYS A 257 -15.60 -4.57 5.35
C CYS A 257 -16.37 -5.29 4.24
N LYS A 258 -16.57 -4.64 3.09
CA LYS A 258 -17.26 -5.25 1.93
C LYS A 258 -16.36 -6.16 1.11
N GLY A 259 -15.08 -5.85 1.05
CA GLY A 259 -14.08 -6.66 0.38
C GLY A 259 -12.71 -6.53 1.04
N VAL A 260 -11.93 -7.60 1.00
CA VAL A 260 -10.53 -7.60 1.44
C VAL A 260 -9.65 -8.16 0.34
N LEU A 261 -8.59 -7.42 0.01
CA LEU A 261 -7.52 -7.86 -0.88
C LEU A 261 -6.27 -8.09 -0.03
N ILE A 262 -5.95 -9.34 0.25
CA ILE A 262 -4.75 -9.71 1.02
C ILE A 262 -3.57 -9.89 0.06
N LYS A 263 -2.56 -9.03 0.19
CA LYS A 263 -1.29 -9.14 -0.56
C LYS A 263 -0.43 -10.23 0.09
N CYS A 264 0.05 -11.19 -0.71
CA CYS A 264 0.85 -12.34 -0.25
C CYS A 264 2.24 -12.36 -0.92
N GLY A 265 2.86 -11.19 -1.14
CA GLY A 265 4.18 -11.05 -1.73
C GLY A 265 4.36 -11.83 -3.03
N ALA A 266 5.43 -12.61 -3.13
CA ALA A 266 5.73 -13.42 -4.31
C ALA A 266 4.68 -14.52 -4.60
N ALA A 267 3.87 -14.93 -3.62
CA ALA A 267 2.82 -15.91 -3.82
C ALA A 267 1.63 -15.36 -4.61
N GLY A 268 1.36 -14.05 -4.51
CA GLY A 268 0.25 -13.41 -5.22
C GLY A 268 -0.68 -12.64 -4.30
N MET A 269 -2.01 -12.75 -4.51
CA MET A 269 -2.99 -12.02 -3.71
C MET A 269 -4.32 -12.76 -3.64
N TYR A 270 -5.04 -12.56 -2.54
CA TYR A 270 -6.34 -13.17 -2.30
C TYR A 270 -7.43 -12.11 -2.13
N LEU A 271 -8.50 -12.22 -2.91
CA LEU A 271 -9.69 -11.39 -2.78
C LEU A 271 -10.83 -12.20 -2.17
N MET A 272 -11.41 -11.66 -1.09
CA MET A 272 -12.70 -12.10 -0.57
C MET A 272 -13.66 -10.91 -0.54
N THR A 273 -14.90 -11.12 -0.99
CA THR A 273 -15.96 -10.11 -0.92
C THR A 273 -17.18 -10.66 -0.19
N SER A 274 -17.93 -9.75 0.40
CA SER A 274 -19.17 -10.06 1.12
C SER A 274 -20.31 -10.45 0.16
N ASP A 275 -21.44 -10.82 0.75
CA ASP A 275 -22.64 -11.15 0.01
C ASP A 275 -23.27 -9.95 -0.73
N SER A 276 -24.24 -10.24 -1.60
CA SER A 276 -24.90 -9.22 -2.39
C SER A 276 -25.71 -8.20 -1.57
N VAL A 277 -26.13 -8.56 -0.36
CA VAL A 277 -26.88 -7.65 0.51
C VAL A 277 -25.98 -6.53 0.99
N ARG A 278 -24.79 -6.87 1.49
CA ARG A 278 -23.80 -5.88 1.94
C ARG A 278 -23.16 -5.13 0.77
N MET A 279 -22.90 -5.81 -0.34
CA MET A 279 -22.36 -5.18 -1.56
C MET A 279 -23.33 -4.20 -2.21
N LYS A 280 -24.63 -4.27 -1.93
CA LYS A 280 -25.68 -3.41 -2.53
C LYS A 280 -25.44 -1.90 -2.30
N GLU A 281 -24.70 -1.52 -1.25
CA GLU A 281 -24.32 -0.12 -1.04
C GLU A 281 -23.39 0.44 -2.14
N LEU A 282 -22.79 -0.44 -2.95
CA LEU A 282 -21.96 -0.09 -4.10
C LEU A 282 -22.71 -0.18 -5.45
N ASP A 283 -24.03 -0.39 -5.40
CA ASP A 283 -24.84 -0.45 -6.62
C ASP A 283 -24.72 0.83 -7.45
N GLY A 284 -24.70 0.68 -8.76
CA GLY A 284 -24.43 1.77 -9.70
C GLY A 284 -22.97 2.21 -9.80
N LYS A 285 -22.07 1.74 -8.91
CA LYS A 285 -20.64 2.05 -8.92
C LYS A 285 -19.78 0.89 -9.42
N ILE A 286 -20.17 -0.34 -9.05
CA ILE A 286 -19.58 -1.60 -9.51
C ILE A 286 -20.69 -2.59 -9.86
N SER A 287 -20.39 -3.65 -10.59
CA SER A 287 -21.33 -4.76 -10.85
C SER A 287 -21.49 -5.62 -9.59
N ILE A 288 -22.65 -5.51 -8.92
CA ILE A 288 -22.92 -6.30 -7.71
C ILE A 288 -22.92 -7.80 -8.00
N GLU A 289 -23.44 -8.22 -9.17
CA GLU A 289 -23.46 -9.62 -9.60
C GLU A 289 -22.04 -10.20 -9.73
N GLU A 290 -21.12 -9.45 -10.34
CA GLU A 290 -19.76 -9.89 -10.54
C GLU A 290 -18.91 -9.83 -9.27
N TRP A 291 -19.14 -8.87 -8.37
CA TRP A 291 -18.30 -8.61 -7.22
C TRP A 291 -18.78 -9.26 -5.91
N SER A 292 -20.02 -9.81 -5.83
CA SER A 292 -20.51 -10.45 -4.60
C SER A 292 -20.00 -11.88 -4.43
N ASN A 293 -19.79 -12.30 -3.17
CA ASN A 293 -19.42 -13.66 -2.77
C ASN A 293 -18.15 -14.21 -3.45
N LYS A 294 -17.21 -13.34 -3.79
CA LYS A 294 -15.96 -13.77 -4.42
C LYS A 294 -14.96 -14.31 -3.42
N ARG A 295 -14.26 -15.36 -3.83
CA ARG A 295 -13.15 -16.01 -3.11
C ARG A 295 -12.12 -16.42 -4.17
N ILE A 296 -11.18 -15.51 -4.50
CA ILE A 296 -10.28 -15.68 -5.63
C ILE A 296 -8.85 -15.52 -5.16
N PHE A 297 -8.02 -16.53 -5.40
CA PHE A 297 -6.57 -16.39 -5.29
C PHE A 297 -5.98 -16.21 -6.68
N GLN A 298 -5.25 -15.11 -6.87
CA GLN A 298 -4.47 -14.83 -8.09
C GLN A 298 -2.99 -15.03 -7.77
N ASN A 299 -2.36 -15.96 -8.47
CA ASN A 299 -0.91 -16.13 -8.38
C ASN A 299 -0.17 -14.88 -8.90
N SER A 300 0.99 -14.61 -8.35
CA SER A 300 1.90 -13.62 -8.91
C SER A 300 2.47 -14.10 -10.26
N TYR A 301 2.96 -13.16 -11.06
CA TYR A 301 3.66 -13.48 -12.32
C TYR A 301 5.17 -13.52 -12.13
N THR A 302 5.87 -14.35 -12.93
CA THR A 302 7.32 -14.43 -12.90
C THR A 302 7.92 -13.14 -13.48
N PRO A 303 8.65 -12.32 -12.69
CA PRO A 303 9.25 -11.10 -13.18
C PRO A 303 10.45 -11.41 -14.09
N ASP A 304 10.75 -10.51 -15.03
CA ASP A 304 11.90 -10.64 -15.91
C ASP A 304 13.24 -10.55 -15.14
N ARG A 305 13.23 -9.78 -14.03
CA ARG A 305 14.32 -9.64 -13.04
C ARG A 305 13.74 -9.11 -11.74
N ILE A 306 14.51 -9.21 -10.65
CA ILE A 306 14.14 -8.65 -9.34
C ILE A 306 15.27 -7.71 -8.90
N LEU A 307 14.95 -6.42 -8.78
CA LEU A 307 15.86 -5.39 -8.29
C LEU A 307 15.43 -4.79 -6.95
N SER A 308 14.11 -4.58 -6.76
CA SER A 308 13.59 -3.98 -5.52
C SER A 308 12.14 -4.42 -5.30
N GLY A 309 11.77 -4.81 -4.08
CA GLY A 309 10.38 -5.08 -3.70
C GLY A 309 9.58 -3.83 -3.29
N THR A 310 10.23 -2.64 -3.23
CA THR A 310 9.58 -1.42 -2.77
C THR A 310 8.44 -0.99 -3.68
N GLY A 311 7.30 -0.65 -3.08
CA GLY A 311 6.13 -0.14 -3.80
C GLY A 311 5.36 -1.19 -4.61
N ALA A 312 5.77 -2.47 -4.61
CA ALA A 312 5.04 -3.52 -5.31
C ALA A 312 3.60 -3.67 -4.78
N GLY A 313 3.42 -3.57 -3.46
CA GLY A 313 2.11 -3.55 -2.83
C GLY A 313 1.27 -2.36 -3.27
N ASP A 314 1.79 -1.15 -3.13
CA ASP A 314 1.10 0.10 -3.50
C ASP A 314 0.69 0.14 -4.97
N THR A 315 1.61 -0.28 -5.86
CA THR A 315 1.31 -0.29 -7.30
C THR A 315 0.30 -1.37 -7.68
N SER A 316 0.30 -2.50 -6.99
CA SER A 316 -0.77 -3.51 -7.11
C SER A 316 -2.12 -2.96 -6.66
N ILE A 317 -2.15 -2.19 -5.56
CA ILE A 317 -3.35 -1.50 -5.08
C ILE A 317 -3.81 -0.46 -6.12
N ALA A 318 -2.90 0.31 -6.70
CA ALA A 318 -3.24 1.27 -7.76
C ALA A 318 -3.91 0.57 -8.95
N ALA A 319 -3.40 -0.59 -9.38
CA ALA A 319 -4.01 -1.36 -10.46
C ALA A 319 -5.37 -1.99 -10.05
N PHE A 320 -5.52 -2.40 -8.79
CA PHE A 320 -6.80 -2.86 -8.24
C PHE A 320 -7.85 -1.74 -8.25
N ILE A 321 -7.52 -0.55 -7.76
CA ILE A 321 -8.38 0.64 -7.80
C ILE A 321 -8.74 0.99 -9.25
N TYR A 322 -7.75 0.98 -10.14
CA TYR A 322 -7.97 1.20 -11.58
C TYR A 322 -9.00 0.22 -12.16
N GLY A 323 -8.87 -1.08 -11.87
CA GLY A 323 -9.79 -2.12 -12.34
C GLY A 323 -11.23 -1.87 -11.88
N ILE A 324 -11.43 -1.54 -10.59
CA ILE A 324 -12.73 -1.16 -10.02
C ILE A 324 -13.30 0.06 -10.77
N CYS A 325 -12.50 1.11 -10.91
CA CYS A 325 -12.92 2.36 -11.55
C CYS A 325 -13.24 2.20 -13.04
N LYS A 326 -12.63 1.25 -13.72
CA LYS A 326 -12.90 0.93 -15.14
C LYS A 326 -13.99 -0.14 -15.32
N GLY A 327 -14.65 -0.59 -14.24
CA GLY A 327 -15.73 -1.58 -14.29
C GLY A 327 -15.27 -2.96 -14.75
N MET A 328 -14.03 -3.34 -14.42
CA MET A 328 -13.49 -4.67 -14.73
C MET A 328 -14.07 -5.73 -13.79
N THR A 329 -14.08 -6.98 -14.24
CA THR A 329 -14.40 -8.13 -13.36
C THR A 329 -13.35 -8.26 -12.24
N PRO A 330 -13.69 -8.86 -11.09
CA PRO A 330 -12.73 -9.16 -10.04
C PRO A 330 -11.51 -9.94 -10.53
N GLU A 331 -11.74 -10.94 -11.37
CA GLU A 331 -10.72 -11.82 -11.94
C GLU A 331 -9.71 -11.02 -12.79
N ASP A 332 -10.18 -10.17 -13.68
CA ASP A 332 -9.33 -9.35 -14.54
C ASP A 332 -8.63 -8.23 -13.75
N THR A 333 -9.30 -7.69 -12.74
CA THR A 333 -8.73 -6.72 -11.81
C THR A 333 -7.54 -7.32 -11.05
N LEU A 334 -7.68 -8.53 -10.52
CA LEU A 334 -6.60 -9.22 -9.81
C LEU A 334 -5.41 -9.56 -10.72
N LYS A 335 -5.68 -9.98 -11.97
CA LYS A 335 -4.60 -10.24 -12.94
C LYS A 335 -3.75 -9.01 -13.19
N ILE A 336 -4.36 -7.84 -13.45
CA ILE A 336 -3.60 -6.61 -13.66
C ILE A 336 -2.91 -6.14 -12.38
N ALA A 337 -3.53 -6.32 -11.20
CA ALA A 337 -2.92 -5.99 -9.93
C ALA A 337 -1.65 -6.83 -9.67
N ALA A 338 -1.74 -8.16 -9.81
CA ALA A 338 -0.60 -9.06 -9.67
C ALA A 338 0.51 -8.80 -10.70
N GLY A 339 0.12 -8.56 -11.97
CA GLY A 339 1.06 -8.23 -13.03
C GLY A 339 1.75 -6.88 -12.82
N THR A 340 1.06 -5.90 -12.25
CA THR A 340 1.65 -4.60 -11.91
C THR A 340 2.71 -4.75 -10.82
N GLY A 341 2.42 -5.48 -9.74
CA GLY A 341 3.41 -5.77 -8.70
C GLY A 341 4.64 -6.50 -9.25
N ALA A 342 4.44 -7.51 -10.09
CA ALA A 342 5.54 -8.24 -10.74
C ALA A 342 6.36 -7.36 -11.72
N SER A 343 5.76 -6.33 -12.32
CA SER A 343 6.46 -5.36 -13.16
C SER A 343 7.21 -4.33 -12.31
N CYS A 344 6.63 -3.86 -11.21
CA CYS A 344 7.24 -2.89 -10.31
C CYS A 344 8.63 -3.33 -9.83
N ILE A 345 8.76 -4.59 -9.39
CA ILE A 345 10.01 -5.12 -8.81
C ILE A 345 11.17 -5.26 -9.79
N THR A 346 10.95 -5.00 -11.08
CA THR A 346 12.01 -5.06 -12.10
C THR A 346 12.92 -3.84 -12.10
N GLU A 347 12.59 -2.78 -11.38
CA GLU A 347 13.39 -1.57 -11.26
C GLU A 347 13.61 -1.19 -9.79
N TYR A 348 14.55 -0.26 -9.53
CA TYR A 348 14.87 0.17 -8.18
C TYR A 348 13.83 1.13 -7.59
N ASP A 349 13.19 1.92 -8.44
CA ASP A 349 12.10 2.83 -8.04
C ASP A 349 10.73 2.22 -8.33
N THR A 350 9.72 2.75 -7.69
CA THR A 350 8.35 2.23 -7.74
C THR A 350 7.68 2.35 -9.11
N LEU A 351 8.10 3.30 -9.94
CA LEU A 351 7.35 3.68 -11.14
C LEU A 351 7.99 3.19 -12.45
N SER A 352 9.32 3.14 -12.55
CA SER A 352 10.00 2.89 -13.81
C SER A 352 9.70 1.51 -14.40
N GLY A 353 9.48 0.50 -13.56
CA GLY A 353 9.11 -0.86 -13.97
C GLY A 353 7.64 -1.02 -14.40
N LEU A 354 6.76 -0.05 -14.13
CA LEU A 354 5.34 -0.16 -14.44
C LEU A 354 5.08 -0.13 -15.94
N LEU A 355 4.38 -1.14 -16.42
CA LEU A 355 3.90 -1.21 -17.80
C LEU A 355 2.57 -0.44 -17.97
N PRO A 356 2.33 0.21 -19.12
CA PRO A 356 0.99 0.65 -19.49
C PRO A 356 -0.02 -0.51 -19.40
N ILE A 357 -1.22 -0.25 -18.92
CA ILE A 357 -2.24 -1.31 -18.67
C ILE A 357 -2.55 -2.12 -19.95
N SER A 358 -2.54 -1.50 -21.12
CA SER A 358 -2.73 -2.22 -22.40
C SER A 358 -1.62 -3.21 -22.69
N ILE A 359 -0.36 -2.83 -22.43
CA ILE A 359 0.81 -3.72 -22.59
C ILE A 359 0.77 -4.84 -21.55
N LEU A 360 0.42 -4.51 -20.30
CA LEU A 360 0.28 -5.48 -19.22
C LEU A 360 -0.77 -6.55 -19.55
N LYS A 361 -1.97 -6.13 -19.98
CA LYS A 361 -3.05 -7.04 -20.42
C LYS A 361 -2.58 -7.94 -21.55
N ASN A 362 -1.90 -7.38 -22.55
CA ASN A 362 -1.37 -8.17 -23.67
C ASN A 362 -0.32 -9.20 -23.22
N LYS A 363 0.61 -8.83 -22.32
CA LYS A 363 1.59 -9.75 -21.73
C LYS A 363 0.93 -10.92 -21.01
N ILE A 364 -0.13 -10.64 -20.23
CA ILE A 364 -0.93 -11.65 -19.52
C ILE A 364 -1.66 -12.57 -20.49
N GLN A 365 -2.34 -12.03 -21.51
CA GLN A 365 -3.08 -12.79 -22.51
C GLN A 365 -2.17 -13.70 -23.37
N ASN A 366 -0.93 -13.27 -23.58
CA ASN A 366 0.10 -14.05 -24.29
C ASN A 366 0.80 -15.11 -23.41
N GLY A 367 0.27 -15.40 -22.23
CA GLY A 367 0.75 -16.48 -21.36
C GLY A 367 1.95 -16.10 -20.50
N TRP A 368 1.94 -14.88 -19.92
CA TRP A 368 2.92 -14.55 -18.88
C TRP A 368 2.87 -15.57 -17.76
N LYS A 369 3.99 -16.25 -17.48
CA LYS A 369 4.07 -17.38 -16.56
C LYS A 369 3.72 -16.95 -15.14
N GLU A 370 2.72 -17.60 -14.55
CA GLU A 370 2.38 -17.47 -13.13
C GLU A 370 3.35 -18.27 -12.25
N GLN A 371 3.56 -17.77 -11.04
CA GLN A 371 4.25 -18.48 -9.97
C GLN A 371 3.21 -19.28 -9.15
N ASN A 372 3.58 -20.43 -8.62
CA ASN A 372 2.67 -21.26 -7.83
C ASN A 372 3.36 -21.68 -6.53
N PHE A 373 3.28 -20.79 -5.53
CA PHE A 373 3.91 -21.01 -4.21
C PHE A 373 2.89 -21.34 -3.10
N ILE A 374 1.59 -21.16 -3.35
CA ILE A 374 0.56 -21.40 -2.34
C ILE A 374 0.27 -22.88 -2.17
N HIS A 375 0.31 -23.34 -0.94
CA HIS A 375 -0.21 -24.65 -0.53
C HIS A 375 -1.74 -24.56 -0.38
N LYS A 376 -2.46 -25.48 -1.04
CA LYS A 376 -3.94 -25.53 -1.01
C LYS A 376 -4.44 -26.12 0.29
#